data_d5670acd919629aa6b0446984680b0cf
#
_entry.id   d5670acd919629aa6b0446984680b0cf
#
_cell.length_a   1.000
_cell.length_b   1.000
_cell.length_c   1.000
_cell.angle_alpha   90.00
_cell.angle_beta   90.00
_cell.angle_gamma   90.00
#
_symmetry.space_group_name_H-M   'P 1'
#
loop_
_entity.id
_entity.type
_entity.pdbx_description
1 polymer ?
#
loop_
_entity_poly.entity_id
_entity_poly.type
_entity_poly.pdbx_seq_one_letter_code
_entity_poly.pdbx_strand_id
1 'polypeptide(L)'
;MTNVDISVVIPTYNRVHTIERAIQSVLSQTVPPREVIIIDDGSSDGTLQLITSKFPAVTILANDGNYGVSFSRNRGIHSARSRWLAFLDSDDEWQPNKLLEQQNCLAEDRQAVFCHTDEIWIRNGVRVNAHNKHKKQGGDIFDRCLAMCAVSPSSVVMHRSLFDRFGFFDENLPACEDYDLWLRIAAHIHVSYIDQQLVLKYGGHDDQLSRKHWGMDRFRVTSMNNLLVSGNLSAEQKIKTRTMLGMKLRILRDGAIKRGKGDETAIWAKLIEENNRHLGQGV
;
A
#
# COMPACT_ATOMS: atom_id res chain seq x y z
N MET A 1 24.69 -14.46 12.46
CA MET A 1 24.17 -13.18 11.92
C MET A 1 23.08 -12.70 12.84
N THR A 2 23.14 -11.47 13.31
CA THR A 2 22.05 -10.89 14.13
C THR A 2 20.90 -10.53 13.22
N ASN A 3 19.70 -11.10 13.46
CA ASN A 3 18.49 -10.75 12.73
C ASN A 3 18.14 -9.27 12.97
N VAL A 4 17.62 -8.60 11.95
CA VAL A 4 17.05 -7.25 12.11
C VAL A 4 15.74 -7.33 12.88
N ASP A 5 15.43 -6.31 13.70
CA ASP A 5 14.17 -6.23 14.44
C ASP A 5 13.00 -5.80 13.51
N ILE A 6 12.82 -6.57 12.43
CA ILE A 6 11.79 -6.38 11.41
C ILE A 6 10.94 -7.63 11.33
N SER A 7 9.61 -7.49 11.41
CA SER A 7 8.64 -8.52 11.04
C SER A 7 8.18 -8.28 9.61
N VAL A 8 8.19 -9.31 8.78
CA VAL A 8 7.70 -9.26 7.40
C VAL A 8 6.32 -9.88 7.33
N VAL A 9 5.34 -9.14 6.82
CA VAL A 9 3.95 -9.57 6.64
C VAL A 9 3.68 -9.81 5.16
N ILE A 10 3.23 -11.02 4.82
CA ILE A 10 2.89 -11.43 3.45
C ILE A 10 1.43 -11.87 3.42
N PRO A 11 0.49 -11.03 2.97
CA PRO A 11 -0.88 -11.46 2.72
C PRO A 11 -0.93 -12.30 1.44
N THR A 12 -1.69 -13.40 1.45
CA THR A 12 -1.82 -14.27 0.27
C THR A 12 -3.24 -14.79 0.11
N TYR A 13 -3.69 -14.92 -1.13
CA TYR A 13 -4.95 -15.54 -1.50
C TYR A 13 -4.85 -16.13 -2.90
N ASN A 14 -4.93 -17.46 -3.02
CA ASN A 14 -4.83 -18.20 -4.28
C ASN A 14 -3.57 -17.79 -5.09
N ARG A 15 -2.39 -18.06 -4.52
CA ARG A 15 -1.09 -17.68 -5.08
C ARG A 15 -0.09 -18.84 -5.16
N VAL A 16 -0.57 -20.06 -5.39
CA VAL A 16 0.29 -21.26 -5.46
C VAL A 16 1.46 -21.11 -6.43
N HIS A 17 1.30 -20.33 -7.52
CA HIS A 17 2.32 -20.12 -8.55
C HIS A 17 3.33 -18.99 -8.25
N THR A 18 3.09 -18.12 -7.26
CA THR A 18 3.93 -16.94 -7.01
C THR A 18 4.46 -16.87 -5.58
N ILE A 19 3.74 -17.40 -4.61
CA ILE A 19 4.05 -17.27 -3.19
C ILE A 19 5.43 -17.84 -2.81
N GLU A 20 5.87 -18.91 -3.46
CA GLU A 20 7.18 -19.52 -3.22
C GLU A 20 8.31 -18.53 -3.49
N ARG A 21 8.26 -17.81 -4.60
CA ARG A 21 9.23 -16.77 -4.97
C ARG A 21 9.23 -15.64 -3.94
N ALA A 22 8.07 -15.16 -3.55
CA ALA A 22 7.95 -14.11 -2.54
C ALA A 22 8.60 -14.51 -1.21
N ILE A 23 8.24 -15.67 -0.67
CA ILE A 23 8.81 -16.18 0.59
C ILE A 23 10.33 -16.38 0.47
N GLN A 24 10.80 -17.02 -0.62
CA GLN A 24 12.21 -17.27 -0.83
C GLN A 24 13.02 -15.98 -0.88
N SER A 25 12.49 -14.92 -1.49
CA SER A 25 13.15 -13.61 -1.58
C SER A 25 13.33 -12.93 -0.20
N VAL A 26 12.44 -13.21 0.74
CA VAL A 26 12.54 -12.72 2.12
C VAL A 26 13.53 -13.58 2.93
N LEU A 27 13.47 -14.90 2.79
CA LEU A 27 14.35 -15.80 3.53
C LEU A 27 15.81 -15.72 3.07
N SER A 28 16.05 -15.29 1.83
CA SER A 28 17.40 -15.11 1.26
C SER A 28 17.95 -13.69 1.39
N GLN A 29 17.36 -12.87 2.24
CA GLN A 29 17.90 -11.54 2.52
C GLN A 29 19.29 -11.63 3.16
N THR A 30 20.21 -10.72 2.76
CA THR A 30 21.56 -10.62 3.32
C THR A 30 21.55 -10.46 4.84
N VAL A 31 20.57 -9.72 5.36
CA VAL A 31 20.26 -9.64 6.78
C VAL A 31 18.85 -10.18 6.99
N PRO A 32 18.69 -11.34 7.62
CA PRO A 32 17.38 -11.96 7.75
C PRO A 32 16.47 -11.17 8.68
N PRO A 33 15.15 -11.10 8.41
CA PRO A 33 14.18 -10.52 9.33
C PRO A 33 14.10 -11.37 10.61
N ARG A 34 13.54 -10.77 11.68
CA ARG A 34 13.29 -11.51 12.93
C ARG A 34 12.25 -12.60 12.75
N GLU A 35 11.23 -12.35 11.95
CA GLU A 35 10.15 -13.28 11.65
C GLU A 35 9.50 -12.96 10.31
N VAL A 36 8.92 -13.99 9.69
CA VAL A 36 8.07 -13.89 8.50
C VAL A 36 6.70 -14.44 8.86
N ILE A 37 5.67 -13.63 8.66
CA ILE A 37 4.28 -13.93 8.99
C ILE A 37 3.49 -13.94 7.69
N ILE A 38 2.94 -15.09 7.34
CA ILE A 38 2.10 -15.25 6.15
C ILE A 38 0.66 -15.34 6.60
N ILE A 39 -0.20 -14.51 6.00
CA ILE A 39 -1.63 -14.55 6.24
C ILE A 39 -2.31 -15.14 5.01
N ASP A 40 -2.73 -16.39 5.12
CA ASP A 40 -3.52 -17.03 4.08
C ASP A 40 -5.00 -16.66 4.21
N ASP A 41 -5.51 -15.95 3.24
CA ASP A 41 -6.87 -15.39 3.26
C ASP A 41 -7.91 -16.39 2.71
N GLY A 42 -7.83 -17.66 3.15
CA GLY A 42 -8.76 -18.72 2.77
C GLY A 42 -8.48 -19.27 1.37
N SER A 43 -7.23 -19.52 1.01
CA SER A 43 -6.87 -20.08 -0.30
C SER A 43 -7.41 -21.48 -0.51
N SER A 44 -7.82 -21.78 -1.74
CA SER A 44 -8.37 -23.06 -2.18
C SER A 44 -7.56 -23.76 -3.30
N ASP A 45 -6.48 -23.12 -3.77
CA ASP A 45 -5.68 -23.55 -4.92
C ASP A 45 -4.43 -24.38 -4.56
N GLY A 46 -4.26 -24.73 -3.26
CA GLY A 46 -3.06 -25.42 -2.77
C GLY A 46 -1.97 -24.50 -2.21
N THR A 47 -2.19 -23.19 -2.17
CA THR A 47 -1.25 -22.20 -1.60
C THR A 47 -0.84 -22.57 -0.17
N LEU A 48 -1.80 -22.82 0.72
CA LEU A 48 -1.54 -23.15 2.13
C LEU A 48 -0.72 -24.42 2.27
N GLN A 49 -1.05 -25.49 1.50
CA GLN A 49 -0.35 -26.77 1.52
C GLN A 49 1.11 -26.59 1.06
N LEU A 50 1.34 -25.80 0.00
CA LEU A 50 2.69 -25.51 -0.49
C LEU A 50 3.52 -24.80 0.58
N ILE A 51 2.98 -23.74 1.22
CA ILE A 51 3.70 -22.98 2.24
C ILE A 51 4.04 -23.90 3.43
N THR A 52 3.07 -24.65 3.93
CA THR A 52 3.24 -25.54 5.09
C THR A 52 4.31 -26.59 4.83
N SER A 53 4.35 -27.14 3.61
CA SER A 53 5.31 -28.22 3.28
C SER A 53 6.73 -27.71 3.02
N LYS A 54 6.88 -26.55 2.38
CA LYS A 54 8.20 -26.05 1.94
C LYS A 54 8.86 -25.08 2.92
N PHE A 55 8.09 -24.38 3.75
CA PHE A 55 8.59 -23.29 4.59
C PHE A 55 8.23 -23.46 6.07
N PRO A 56 8.73 -24.50 6.76
CA PRO A 56 8.35 -24.77 8.15
C PRO A 56 8.83 -23.72 9.15
N ALA A 57 9.73 -22.81 8.74
CA ALA A 57 10.27 -21.75 9.59
C ALA A 57 9.44 -20.46 9.60
N VAL A 58 8.43 -20.33 8.73
CA VAL A 58 7.56 -19.14 8.70
C VAL A 58 6.34 -19.35 9.61
N THR A 59 5.83 -18.26 10.15
CA THR A 59 4.56 -18.28 10.88
C THR A 59 3.41 -18.17 9.88
N ILE A 60 2.46 -19.10 9.92
CA ILE A 60 1.29 -19.09 9.05
C ILE A 60 0.03 -18.86 9.88
N LEU A 61 -0.78 -17.90 9.47
CA LEU A 61 -2.10 -17.62 10.04
C LEU A 61 -3.14 -17.77 8.92
N ALA A 62 -3.91 -18.84 8.93
CA ALA A 62 -4.98 -19.05 7.97
C ALA A 62 -6.28 -18.38 8.44
N ASN A 63 -6.96 -17.68 7.54
CA ASN A 63 -8.32 -17.21 7.71
C ASN A 63 -9.29 -18.34 7.31
N ASP A 64 -10.49 -18.33 7.86
CA ASP A 64 -11.56 -19.29 7.52
C ASP A 64 -12.36 -18.89 6.27
N GLY A 65 -11.99 -17.75 5.63
CA GLY A 65 -12.56 -17.22 4.42
C GLY A 65 -11.73 -16.09 3.85
N ASN A 66 -12.17 -15.53 2.72
CA ASN A 66 -11.54 -14.37 2.10
C ASN A 66 -12.12 -13.06 2.68
N TYR A 67 -11.33 -12.39 3.51
CA TYR A 67 -11.68 -11.11 4.16
C TYR A 67 -11.01 -9.89 3.50
N GLY A 68 -10.12 -10.14 2.53
CA GLY A 68 -9.40 -9.10 1.79
C GLY A 68 -8.02 -8.75 2.35
N VAL A 69 -7.28 -8.03 1.52
CA VAL A 69 -5.85 -7.72 1.79
C VAL A 69 -5.64 -6.83 3.01
N SER A 70 -6.57 -5.88 3.27
CA SER A 70 -6.52 -5.00 4.45
C SER A 70 -6.61 -5.81 5.73
N PHE A 71 -7.63 -6.67 5.85
CA PHE A 71 -7.80 -7.56 7.00
C PHE A 71 -6.56 -8.44 7.21
N SER A 72 -6.06 -9.04 6.15
CA SER A 72 -4.89 -9.92 6.21
C SER A 72 -3.63 -9.16 6.66
N ARG A 73 -3.37 -7.97 6.12
CA ARG A 73 -2.25 -7.14 6.60
C ARG A 73 -2.43 -6.73 8.07
N ASN A 74 -3.62 -6.31 8.49
CA ASN A 74 -3.91 -5.92 9.86
C ASN A 74 -3.70 -7.10 10.83
N ARG A 75 -4.17 -8.30 10.47
CA ARG A 75 -3.94 -9.51 11.25
C ARG A 75 -2.45 -9.81 11.40
N GLY A 76 -1.65 -9.62 10.33
CA GLY A 76 -0.20 -9.77 10.37
C GLY A 76 0.47 -8.73 11.26
N ILE A 77 0.06 -7.46 11.19
CA ILE A 77 0.55 -6.37 12.04
C ILE A 77 0.31 -6.67 13.53
N HIS A 78 -0.90 -7.12 13.88
CA HIS A 78 -1.24 -7.47 15.26
C HIS A 78 -0.44 -8.67 15.79
N SER A 79 -0.09 -9.62 14.93
CA SER A 79 0.68 -10.81 15.29
C SER A 79 2.19 -10.56 15.36
N ALA A 80 2.67 -9.52 14.70
CA ALA A 80 4.08 -9.18 14.62
C ALA A 80 4.66 -8.74 15.96
N ARG A 81 5.90 -9.16 16.25
CA ARG A 81 6.60 -8.90 17.53
C ARG A 81 7.68 -7.83 17.44
N SER A 82 8.10 -7.48 16.21
CA SER A 82 9.15 -6.49 15.98
C SER A 82 8.63 -5.06 16.09
N ARG A 83 9.55 -4.13 16.32
CA ARG A 83 9.25 -2.71 16.28
C ARG A 83 9.05 -2.19 14.87
N TRP A 84 9.70 -2.82 13.90
CA TRP A 84 9.61 -2.47 12.50
C TRP A 84 8.79 -3.51 11.73
N LEU A 85 8.00 -3.02 10.81
CA LEU A 85 7.14 -3.84 9.98
C LEU A 85 7.47 -3.59 8.51
N ALA A 86 7.55 -4.66 7.75
CA ALA A 86 7.69 -4.66 6.31
C ALA A 86 6.56 -5.47 5.69
N PHE A 87 6.16 -5.12 4.48
CA PHE A 87 5.14 -5.83 3.73
C PHE A 87 5.71 -6.34 2.42
N LEU A 88 5.22 -7.48 1.98
CA LEU A 88 5.50 -8.00 0.64
C LEU A 88 4.21 -8.58 0.06
N ASP A 89 3.79 -8.11 -1.09
CA ASP A 89 2.68 -8.71 -1.82
C ASP A 89 3.11 -10.08 -2.37
N SER A 90 2.22 -11.07 -2.32
CA SER A 90 2.56 -12.48 -2.59
C SER A 90 2.91 -12.79 -4.05
N ASP A 91 2.83 -11.81 -4.92
CA ASP A 91 3.25 -11.86 -6.32
C ASP A 91 4.54 -11.07 -6.61
N ASP A 92 5.03 -10.28 -5.64
CA ASP A 92 6.26 -9.50 -5.75
C ASP A 92 7.50 -10.27 -5.24
N GLU A 93 8.69 -9.67 -5.38
CA GLU A 93 9.97 -10.25 -4.98
C GLU A 93 10.92 -9.14 -4.50
N TRP A 94 11.70 -9.42 -3.45
CA TRP A 94 12.72 -8.52 -2.95
C TRP A 94 14.11 -8.84 -3.49
N GLN A 95 14.90 -7.80 -3.73
CA GLN A 95 16.33 -7.93 -3.95
C GLN A 95 17.06 -8.30 -2.64
N PRO A 96 18.19 -9.04 -2.70
CA PRO A 96 18.84 -9.60 -1.52
C PRO A 96 19.23 -8.58 -0.44
N ASN A 97 19.55 -7.34 -0.82
CA ASN A 97 20.03 -6.32 0.13
C ASN A 97 18.93 -5.38 0.65
N LYS A 98 17.65 -5.61 0.34
CA LYS A 98 16.58 -4.67 0.68
C LYS A 98 16.51 -4.36 2.17
N LEU A 99 16.50 -5.36 3.03
CA LEU A 99 16.40 -5.14 4.48
C LEU A 99 17.67 -4.52 5.05
N LEU A 100 18.84 -4.85 4.52
CA LEU A 100 20.12 -4.22 4.92
C LEU A 100 20.11 -2.73 4.61
N GLU A 101 19.78 -2.34 3.37
CA GLU A 101 19.76 -0.94 2.95
C GLU A 101 18.74 -0.11 3.74
N GLN A 102 17.55 -0.67 4.00
CA GLN A 102 16.53 0.00 4.80
C GLN A 102 16.93 0.11 6.27
N GLN A 103 17.58 -0.90 6.84
CA GLN A 103 18.12 -0.82 8.20
C GLN A 103 19.18 0.29 8.31
N ASN A 104 20.10 0.39 7.34
CA ASN A 104 21.12 1.42 7.32
C ASN A 104 20.49 2.82 7.23
N CYS A 105 19.56 3.03 6.31
CA CYS A 105 18.83 4.27 6.15
C CYS A 105 18.13 4.72 7.46
N LEU A 106 17.46 3.78 8.13
CA LEU A 106 16.76 4.06 9.40
C LEU A 106 17.73 4.25 10.58
N ALA A 107 18.94 3.73 10.51
CA ALA A 107 19.97 3.95 11.53
C ALA A 107 20.67 5.30 11.39
N GLU A 108 20.79 5.82 10.16
CA GLU A 108 21.39 7.14 9.88
C GLU A 108 20.51 8.30 10.37
N ASP A 109 19.19 8.16 10.26
CA ASP A 109 18.23 9.13 10.75
C ASP A 109 17.37 8.55 11.87
N ARG A 110 17.70 8.90 13.12
CA ARG A 110 16.97 8.44 14.32
C ARG A 110 15.52 8.93 14.40
N GLN A 111 15.13 9.90 13.59
CA GLN A 111 13.76 10.40 13.51
C GLN A 111 12.97 9.69 12.40
N ALA A 112 13.65 8.97 11.53
CA ALA A 112 12.99 8.21 10.48
C ALA A 112 12.15 7.09 11.08
N VAL A 113 10.88 7.09 10.73
CA VAL A 113 9.90 6.05 11.14
C VAL A 113 9.23 5.36 9.97
N PHE A 114 9.58 5.79 8.76
CA PHE A 114 9.07 5.25 7.50
C PHE A 114 10.15 5.35 6.43
N CYS A 115 10.45 4.23 5.78
CA CYS A 115 11.40 4.16 4.68
C CYS A 115 10.84 3.32 3.54
N HIS A 116 10.98 3.78 2.30
CA HIS A 116 10.64 2.99 1.12
C HIS A 116 11.74 3.04 0.06
N THR A 117 11.66 2.14 -0.91
CA THR A 117 12.66 1.98 -1.96
C THR A 117 12.06 2.18 -3.34
N ASP A 118 12.90 2.28 -4.36
CA ASP A 118 12.45 2.16 -5.75
C ASP A 118 12.18 0.70 -6.13
N GLU A 119 11.58 0.49 -7.30
CA GLU A 119 11.12 -0.82 -7.76
C GLU A 119 11.32 -1.00 -9.27
N ILE A 120 11.50 -2.24 -9.70
CA ILE A 120 11.49 -2.67 -11.08
C ILE A 120 10.11 -3.22 -11.41
N TRP A 121 9.50 -2.75 -12.47
CA TRP A 121 8.22 -3.28 -12.92
C TRP A 121 8.42 -4.37 -13.97
N ILE A 122 7.79 -5.52 -13.74
CA ILE A 122 7.78 -6.65 -14.65
C ILE A 122 6.33 -6.92 -15.05
N ARG A 123 6.04 -6.88 -16.36
CA ARG A 123 4.72 -7.20 -16.90
C ARG A 123 4.85 -8.30 -17.92
N ASN A 124 4.09 -9.38 -17.72
CA ASN A 124 4.15 -10.57 -18.59
C ASN A 124 5.59 -11.06 -18.81
N GLY A 125 6.41 -11.08 -17.76
CA GLY A 125 7.81 -11.51 -17.78
C GLY A 125 8.80 -10.49 -18.36
N VAL A 126 8.34 -9.33 -18.83
CA VAL A 126 9.21 -8.30 -19.43
C VAL A 126 9.33 -7.09 -18.50
N ARG A 127 10.56 -6.60 -18.31
CA ARG A 127 10.80 -5.34 -17.60
C ARG A 127 10.19 -4.18 -18.37
N VAL A 128 9.40 -3.36 -17.70
CA VAL A 128 8.81 -2.14 -18.25
C VAL A 128 9.31 -0.92 -17.48
N ASN A 129 9.59 0.16 -18.20
CA ASN A 129 9.98 1.41 -17.56
C ASN A 129 8.75 2.14 -17.04
N ALA A 130 8.79 2.54 -15.78
CA ALA A 130 7.75 3.38 -15.21
C ALA A 130 7.74 4.76 -15.90
N HIS A 131 6.55 5.31 -16.15
CA HIS A 131 6.45 6.71 -16.59
C HIS A 131 7.00 7.66 -15.52
N ASN A 132 7.53 8.83 -15.91
CA ASN A 132 8.10 9.83 -15.02
C ASN A 132 7.17 10.20 -13.86
N LYS A 133 5.85 10.18 -14.06
CA LYS A 133 4.87 10.41 -12.99
C LYS A 133 4.95 9.39 -11.84
N HIS A 134 5.52 8.21 -12.06
CA HIS A 134 5.69 7.16 -11.05
C HIS A 134 7.07 7.18 -10.38
N LYS A 135 7.96 8.12 -10.75
CA LYS A 135 9.26 8.25 -10.11
C LYS A 135 9.06 8.46 -8.60
N LYS A 136 9.64 7.58 -7.79
CA LYS A 136 9.53 7.65 -6.33
C LYS A 136 10.43 8.73 -5.76
N GLN A 137 10.13 9.21 -4.56
CA GLN A 137 10.88 10.24 -3.85
C GLN A 137 10.65 10.15 -2.34
N GLY A 138 11.55 10.76 -1.56
CA GLY A 138 11.41 10.95 -0.12
C GLY A 138 10.99 12.37 0.27
N GLY A 139 11.03 12.65 1.57
CA GLY A 139 10.66 13.94 2.14
C GLY A 139 9.16 14.10 2.34
N ASP A 140 8.66 15.28 2.04
CA ASP A 140 7.21 15.55 2.02
C ASP A 140 6.61 15.05 0.70
N ILE A 141 5.90 13.95 0.78
CA ILE A 141 5.23 13.32 -0.37
C ILE A 141 3.71 13.44 -0.33
N PHE A 142 3.15 14.28 0.56
CA PHE A 142 1.69 14.40 0.72
C PHE A 142 0.99 14.73 -0.59
N ASP A 143 1.44 15.75 -1.32
CA ASP A 143 0.86 16.16 -2.61
C ASP A 143 0.91 15.03 -3.64
N ARG A 144 1.96 14.22 -3.59
CA ARG A 144 2.12 13.07 -4.47
C ARG A 144 1.18 11.93 -4.09
N CYS A 145 1.01 11.68 -2.79
CA CYS A 145 0.03 10.71 -2.30
C CYS A 145 -1.41 11.13 -2.62
N LEU A 146 -1.73 12.43 -2.63
CA LEU A 146 -3.03 12.91 -3.09
C LEU A 146 -3.30 12.55 -4.55
N ALA A 147 -2.30 12.71 -5.42
CA ALA A 147 -2.47 12.48 -6.86
C ALA A 147 -2.62 10.99 -7.21
N MET A 148 -1.84 10.12 -6.54
CA MET A 148 -1.76 8.68 -6.86
C MET A 148 -1.26 7.86 -5.67
N CYS A 149 -1.34 6.53 -5.76
CA CYS A 149 -0.60 5.64 -4.86
C CYS A 149 0.90 5.78 -5.17
N ALA A 150 1.61 6.56 -4.35
CA ALA A 150 3.01 6.92 -4.56
C ALA A 150 3.98 5.86 -4.02
N VAL A 151 3.53 5.07 -3.05
CA VAL A 151 4.33 4.07 -2.34
C VAL A 151 3.67 2.70 -2.48
N SER A 152 4.45 1.70 -2.84
CA SER A 152 4.01 0.30 -2.92
C SER A 152 4.24 -0.39 -1.57
N PRO A 153 3.30 -1.16 -1.03
CA PRO A 153 3.48 -1.88 0.23
C PRO A 153 4.76 -2.72 0.25
N SER A 154 5.07 -3.41 -0.84
CA SER A 154 6.27 -4.24 -0.97
C SER A 154 7.59 -3.47 -0.80
N SER A 155 7.58 -2.15 -0.96
CA SER A 155 8.78 -1.31 -0.83
C SER A 155 9.03 -0.78 0.58
N VAL A 156 8.07 -0.92 1.51
CA VAL A 156 8.06 -0.22 2.81
C VAL A 156 8.73 -1.00 3.92
N VAL A 157 9.46 -0.28 4.79
CA VAL A 157 9.71 -0.63 6.20
C VAL A 157 9.25 0.56 7.05
N MET A 158 8.43 0.31 8.06
CA MET A 158 7.87 1.36 8.90
C MET A 158 7.82 0.97 10.38
N HIS A 159 7.93 1.96 11.25
CA HIS A 159 7.85 1.75 12.69
C HIS A 159 6.40 1.51 13.11
N ARG A 160 6.19 0.56 14.02
CA ARG A 160 4.88 0.14 14.54
C ARG A 160 4.02 1.30 15.09
N SER A 161 4.66 2.31 15.73
CA SER A 161 3.95 3.46 16.27
C SER A 161 3.15 4.27 15.26
N LEU A 162 3.40 4.10 13.97
CA LEU A 162 2.61 4.73 12.92
C LEU A 162 1.18 4.17 12.88
N PHE A 163 0.99 2.89 13.19
CA PHE A 163 -0.34 2.30 13.31
C PHE A 163 -1.08 2.79 14.55
N ASP A 164 -0.37 2.98 15.67
CA ASP A 164 -0.96 3.55 16.89
C ASP A 164 -1.43 5.00 16.65
N ARG A 165 -0.69 5.75 15.83
CA ARG A 165 -0.96 7.16 15.56
C ARG A 165 -1.97 7.40 14.43
N PHE A 166 -1.88 6.63 13.36
CA PHE A 166 -2.65 6.86 12.13
C PHE A 166 -3.67 5.77 11.82
N GLY A 167 -3.77 4.74 12.66
CA GLY A 167 -4.64 3.59 12.45
C GLY A 167 -4.09 2.59 11.42
N PHE A 168 -4.84 1.54 11.19
CA PHE A 168 -4.49 0.40 10.35
C PHE A 168 -4.99 0.59 8.91
N PHE A 169 -4.80 -0.42 8.06
CA PHE A 169 -5.43 -0.47 6.74
C PHE A 169 -6.95 -0.49 6.89
N ASP A 170 -7.67 0.33 6.11
CA ASP A 170 -9.13 0.36 6.18
C ASP A 170 -9.71 -0.91 5.50
N GLU A 171 -10.37 -1.75 6.30
CA GLU A 171 -10.95 -3.01 5.84
C GLU A 171 -12.24 -2.81 5.03
N ASN A 172 -12.82 -1.61 5.06
CA ASN A 172 -13.97 -1.25 4.23
C ASN A 172 -13.57 -0.85 2.81
N LEU A 173 -12.27 -0.68 2.54
CA LEU A 173 -11.75 -0.37 1.22
C LEU A 173 -11.35 -1.65 0.49
N PRO A 174 -12.10 -2.07 -0.54
CA PRO A 174 -11.77 -3.26 -1.31
C PRO A 174 -10.56 -3.07 -2.24
N ALA A 175 -10.12 -1.82 -2.40
CA ALA A 175 -8.92 -1.42 -3.12
C ALA A 175 -8.49 -0.02 -2.70
N CYS A 176 -7.24 0.38 -2.97
CA CYS A 176 -6.63 1.64 -2.52
C CYS A 176 -6.49 1.76 -0.99
N GLU A 177 -6.45 0.66 -0.26
CA GLU A 177 -6.19 0.61 1.17
C GLU A 177 -4.79 1.13 1.52
N ASP A 178 -3.84 0.87 0.63
CA ASP A 178 -2.48 1.38 0.69
C ASP A 178 -2.43 2.90 0.46
N TYR A 179 -3.12 3.39 -0.56
CA TYR A 179 -3.29 4.81 -0.81
C TYR A 179 -3.86 5.54 0.42
N ASP A 180 -4.89 4.98 1.04
CA ASP A 180 -5.54 5.56 2.23
C ASP A 180 -4.55 5.70 3.39
N LEU A 181 -3.84 4.62 3.74
CA LEU A 181 -2.88 4.62 4.83
C LEU A 181 -1.71 5.57 4.56
N TRP A 182 -1.14 5.54 3.34
CA TRP A 182 -0.04 6.43 2.99
C TRP A 182 -0.46 7.90 3.01
N LEU A 183 -1.68 8.20 2.62
CA LEU A 183 -2.21 9.56 2.64
C LEU A 183 -2.32 10.10 4.08
N ARG A 184 -2.82 9.28 5.02
CA ARG A 184 -2.89 9.63 6.45
C ARG A 184 -1.50 9.85 7.06
N ILE A 185 -0.53 9.00 6.72
CA ILE A 185 0.84 9.10 7.21
C ILE A 185 1.57 10.30 6.60
N ALA A 186 1.56 10.43 5.27
CA ALA A 186 2.27 11.49 4.54
C ALA A 186 1.78 12.90 4.86
N ALA A 187 0.56 13.04 5.40
CA ALA A 187 0.08 14.34 5.91
C ALA A 187 0.89 14.87 7.11
N HIS A 188 1.66 14.01 7.78
CA HIS A 188 2.31 14.36 9.05
C HIS A 188 3.77 13.92 9.16
N ILE A 189 4.22 13.02 8.30
CA ILE A 189 5.54 12.36 8.41
C ILE A 189 6.31 12.57 7.13
N HIS A 190 7.55 13.03 7.25
CA HIS A 190 8.52 12.95 6.16
C HIS A 190 8.94 11.49 5.99
N VAL A 191 9.01 11.01 4.77
CA VAL A 191 9.39 9.63 4.48
C VAL A 191 10.81 9.56 3.96
N SER A 192 11.58 8.59 4.45
CA SER A 192 12.91 8.29 3.91
C SER A 192 12.77 7.48 2.63
N TYR A 193 13.63 7.75 1.66
CA TYR A 193 13.63 7.08 0.36
C TYR A 193 15.04 6.63 -0.02
N ILE A 194 15.15 5.39 -0.46
CA ILE A 194 16.38 4.82 -1.00
C ILE A 194 16.23 4.72 -2.52
N ASP A 195 17.06 5.47 -3.25
CA ASP A 195 17.09 5.49 -4.73
C ASP A 195 17.81 4.24 -5.27
N GLN A 196 17.31 3.07 -4.85
CA GLN A 196 17.76 1.77 -5.33
C GLN A 196 16.53 0.90 -5.61
N GLN A 197 16.56 0.18 -6.73
CA GLN A 197 15.49 -0.71 -7.16
C GLN A 197 15.58 -2.04 -6.41
N LEU A 198 14.99 -2.09 -5.21
CA LEU A 198 15.10 -3.22 -4.28
C LEU A 198 13.83 -4.13 -4.25
N VAL A 199 12.86 -3.85 -5.09
CA VAL A 199 11.64 -4.65 -5.27
C VAL A 199 11.45 -4.95 -6.75
N LEU A 200 11.14 -6.20 -7.09
CA LEU A 200 10.61 -6.58 -8.39
C LEU A 200 9.09 -6.69 -8.25
N LYS A 201 8.38 -5.76 -8.89
CA LYS A 201 6.93 -5.70 -8.87
C LYS A 201 6.35 -6.36 -10.10
N TYR A 202 5.72 -7.49 -9.90
CA TYR A 202 5.11 -8.25 -10.99
C TYR A 202 3.67 -7.81 -11.22
N GLY A 203 3.28 -7.73 -12.48
CA GLY A 203 1.95 -7.35 -12.86
C GLY A 203 1.58 -7.81 -14.25
N GLY A 204 0.34 -7.51 -14.66
CA GLY A 204 -0.19 -7.94 -15.96
C GLY A 204 -1.10 -9.16 -15.87
N HIS A 205 -1.19 -9.82 -14.71
CA HIS A 205 -2.13 -10.92 -14.48
C HIS A 205 -3.56 -10.40 -14.28
N ASP A 206 -4.55 -11.24 -14.60
CA ASP A 206 -5.96 -10.83 -14.67
C ASP A 206 -6.59 -10.57 -13.30
N ASP A 207 -6.08 -11.18 -12.23
CA ASP A 207 -6.57 -11.10 -10.87
C ASP A 207 -5.96 -9.94 -10.05
N GLN A 208 -5.24 -9.01 -10.70
CA GLN A 208 -4.78 -7.79 -10.02
C GLN A 208 -5.96 -6.95 -9.51
N LEU A 209 -5.90 -6.51 -8.23
CA LEU A 209 -6.93 -5.67 -7.61
C LEU A 209 -7.25 -4.43 -8.44
N SER A 210 -6.25 -3.80 -9.06
CA SER A 210 -6.44 -2.64 -9.92
C SER A 210 -7.22 -2.92 -11.21
N ARG A 211 -7.33 -4.18 -11.64
CA ARG A 211 -8.16 -4.62 -12.76
C ARG A 211 -9.53 -5.11 -12.32
N LYS A 212 -9.62 -5.73 -11.14
CA LYS A 212 -10.87 -6.25 -10.59
C LYS A 212 -11.90 -5.15 -10.31
N HIS A 213 -11.43 -3.97 -9.94
CA HIS A 213 -12.29 -2.84 -9.58
C HIS A 213 -12.23 -1.73 -10.64
N TRP A 214 -13.36 -1.46 -11.30
CA TRP A 214 -13.47 -0.29 -12.17
C TRP A 214 -13.45 1.01 -11.35
N GLY A 215 -12.88 2.07 -11.92
CA GLY A 215 -12.96 3.40 -11.33
C GLY A 215 -12.28 3.53 -9.96
N MET A 216 -11.00 3.20 -9.87
CA MET A 216 -10.19 3.29 -8.65
C MET A 216 -10.30 4.64 -7.92
N ASP A 217 -10.59 5.71 -8.67
CA ASP A 217 -10.78 7.05 -8.09
C ASP A 217 -11.99 7.14 -7.13
N ARG A 218 -12.95 6.20 -7.18
CA ARG A 218 -14.04 6.10 -6.18
C ARG A 218 -13.48 5.89 -4.77
N PHE A 219 -12.56 4.96 -4.64
CA PHE A 219 -11.93 4.64 -3.35
C PHE A 219 -11.02 5.77 -2.88
N ARG A 220 -10.29 6.42 -3.80
CA ARG A 220 -9.47 7.60 -3.47
C ARG A 220 -10.33 8.77 -3.00
N VAL A 221 -11.51 8.98 -3.60
CA VAL A 221 -12.50 9.96 -3.15
C VAL A 221 -12.94 9.66 -1.71
N THR A 222 -13.23 8.40 -1.39
CA THR A 222 -13.57 7.97 -0.03
C THR A 222 -12.44 8.27 0.94
N SER A 223 -11.21 7.89 0.62
CA SER A 223 -10.03 8.15 1.46
C SER A 223 -9.79 9.64 1.70
N MET A 224 -9.90 10.49 0.66
CA MET A 224 -9.75 11.93 0.81
C MET A 224 -10.86 12.55 1.66
N ASN A 225 -12.10 12.08 1.55
CA ASN A 225 -13.19 12.53 2.40
C ASN A 225 -12.96 12.14 3.87
N ASN A 226 -12.55 10.89 4.12
CA ASN A 226 -12.20 10.42 5.46
C ASN A 226 -11.08 11.27 6.08
N LEU A 227 -10.05 11.57 5.29
CA LEU A 227 -8.95 12.42 5.72
C LEU A 227 -9.40 13.85 6.07
N LEU A 228 -10.30 14.46 5.29
CA LEU A 228 -10.87 15.78 5.57
C LEU A 228 -11.70 15.79 6.86
N VAL A 229 -12.41 14.70 7.16
CA VAL A 229 -13.23 14.54 8.37
C VAL A 229 -12.36 14.31 9.61
N SER A 230 -11.22 13.65 9.49
CA SER A 230 -10.31 13.36 10.63
C SER A 230 -9.81 14.62 11.36
N GLY A 231 -9.89 15.78 10.72
CA GLY A 231 -9.57 17.08 11.30
C GLY A 231 -8.08 17.37 11.50
N ASN A 232 -7.20 16.42 11.16
CA ASN A 232 -5.77 16.50 11.45
C ASN A 232 -4.92 17.12 10.30
N LEU A 233 -5.54 17.89 9.41
CA LEU A 233 -4.87 18.57 8.31
C LEU A 233 -4.67 20.06 8.58
N SER A 234 -3.54 20.62 8.15
CA SER A 234 -3.35 22.06 8.09
C SER A 234 -4.33 22.71 7.09
N ALA A 235 -4.49 24.02 7.15
CA ALA A 235 -5.32 24.77 6.22
C ALA A 235 -4.88 24.55 4.75
N GLU A 236 -3.57 24.58 4.51
CA GLU A 236 -2.99 24.33 3.18
C GLU A 236 -3.28 22.90 2.70
N GLN A 237 -3.09 21.89 3.56
CA GLN A 237 -3.37 20.49 3.24
C GLN A 237 -4.87 20.26 2.93
N LYS A 238 -5.78 20.94 3.66
CA LYS A 238 -7.22 20.89 3.39
C LYS A 238 -7.54 21.43 2.00
N ILE A 239 -6.95 22.58 1.62
CA ILE A 239 -7.14 23.16 0.29
C ILE A 239 -6.63 22.21 -0.81
N LYS A 240 -5.42 21.67 -0.65
CA LYS A 240 -4.83 20.70 -1.59
C LYS A 240 -5.69 19.46 -1.73
N THR A 241 -6.15 18.89 -0.60
CA THR A 241 -7.01 17.71 -0.59
C THR A 241 -8.34 17.97 -1.30
N ARG A 242 -9.02 19.10 -1.01
CA ARG A 242 -10.27 19.45 -1.69
C ARG A 242 -10.08 19.73 -3.17
N THR A 243 -8.96 20.34 -3.56
CA THR A 243 -8.64 20.59 -4.98
C THR A 243 -8.49 19.24 -5.71
N MET A 244 -7.72 18.30 -5.17
CA MET A 244 -7.55 16.98 -5.75
C MET A 244 -8.85 16.18 -5.76
N LEU A 245 -9.62 16.24 -4.66
CA LEU A 245 -10.96 15.62 -4.57
C LEU A 245 -11.88 16.12 -5.70
N GLY A 246 -11.93 17.43 -5.92
CA GLY A 246 -12.71 18.02 -7.03
C GLY A 246 -12.26 17.51 -8.41
N MET A 247 -10.95 17.33 -8.62
CA MET A 247 -10.43 16.75 -9.87
C MET A 247 -10.90 15.30 -10.05
N LYS A 248 -10.78 14.46 -9.02
CA LYS A 248 -11.20 13.05 -9.06
C LYS A 248 -12.70 12.91 -9.27
N LEU A 249 -13.51 13.71 -8.59
CA LEU A 249 -14.96 13.73 -8.75
C LEU A 249 -15.37 14.09 -10.18
N ARG A 250 -14.69 15.04 -10.83
CA ARG A 250 -14.95 15.38 -12.24
C ARG A 250 -14.62 14.20 -13.17
N ILE A 251 -13.50 13.51 -12.95
CA ILE A 251 -13.13 12.31 -13.72
C ILE A 251 -14.23 11.25 -13.61
N LEU A 252 -14.74 11.00 -12.40
CA LEU A 252 -15.81 10.03 -12.16
C LEU A 252 -17.12 10.44 -12.83
N ARG A 253 -17.52 11.72 -12.71
CA ARG A 253 -18.72 12.27 -13.38
C ARG A 253 -18.60 12.13 -14.89
N ASP A 254 -17.52 12.57 -15.48
CA ASP A 254 -17.33 12.56 -16.93
C ASP A 254 -17.29 11.11 -17.47
N GLY A 255 -16.71 10.20 -16.69
CA GLY A 255 -16.78 8.78 -16.96
C GLY A 255 -18.20 8.21 -16.88
N ALA A 256 -19.04 8.64 -15.92
CA ALA A 256 -20.43 8.25 -15.81
C ALA A 256 -21.27 8.77 -17.00
N ILE A 257 -21.07 10.03 -17.40
CA ILE A 257 -21.69 10.63 -18.58
C ILE A 257 -21.38 9.79 -19.84
N LYS A 258 -20.10 9.47 -20.07
CA LYS A 258 -19.68 8.66 -21.25
C LYS A 258 -20.32 7.26 -21.28
N ARG A 259 -20.66 6.70 -20.13
CA ARG A 259 -21.31 5.41 -20.00
C ARG A 259 -22.84 5.47 -19.95
N GLY A 260 -23.45 6.67 -20.04
CA GLY A 260 -24.89 6.87 -19.95
C GLY A 260 -25.48 6.57 -18.57
N LYS A 261 -24.69 6.70 -17.50
CA LYS A 261 -25.09 6.42 -16.11
C LYS A 261 -25.62 7.69 -15.44
N GLY A 262 -26.91 8.03 -15.69
CA GLY A 262 -27.52 9.26 -15.20
C GLY A 262 -27.48 9.42 -13.69
N ASP A 263 -27.85 8.38 -12.93
CA ASP A 263 -27.86 8.41 -11.45
C ASP A 263 -26.47 8.64 -10.87
N GLU A 264 -25.46 7.91 -11.38
CA GLU A 264 -24.07 8.13 -10.97
C GLU A 264 -23.61 9.56 -11.30
N THR A 265 -23.99 10.08 -12.46
CA THR A 265 -23.66 11.46 -12.88
C THR A 265 -24.21 12.48 -11.90
N ALA A 266 -25.48 12.32 -11.46
CA ALA A 266 -26.11 13.20 -10.49
C ALA A 266 -25.42 13.16 -9.12
N ILE A 267 -25.06 11.96 -8.65
CA ILE A 267 -24.32 11.79 -7.38
C ILE A 267 -22.99 12.54 -7.43
N TRP A 268 -22.20 12.33 -8.49
CA TRP A 268 -20.90 12.98 -8.59
C TRP A 268 -21.02 14.51 -8.76
N ALA A 269 -22.04 14.99 -9.48
CA ALA A 269 -22.29 16.43 -9.61
C ALA A 269 -22.61 17.07 -8.26
N LYS A 270 -23.45 16.44 -7.45
CA LYS A 270 -23.78 16.91 -6.09
C LYS A 270 -22.54 17.00 -5.21
N LEU A 271 -21.68 15.96 -5.21
CA LEU A 271 -20.44 15.96 -4.42
C LEU A 271 -19.45 17.04 -4.89
N ILE A 272 -19.41 17.35 -6.19
CA ILE A 272 -18.60 18.47 -6.72
C ILE A 272 -19.10 19.80 -6.16
N GLU A 273 -20.41 20.03 -6.15
CA GLU A 273 -21.01 21.25 -5.62
C GLU A 273 -20.73 21.43 -4.12
N GLU A 274 -20.87 20.33 -3.35
CA GLU A 274 -20.57 20.30 -1.92
C GLU A 274 -19.09 20.63 -1.66
N ASN A 275 -18.18 20.02 -2.41
CA ASN A 275 -16.76 20.28 -2.28
C ASN A 275 -16.38 21.72 -2.65
N ASN A 276 -17.01 22.29 -3.70
CA ASN A 276 -16.75 23.66 -4.13
C ASN A 276 -17.25 24.70 -3.10
N ARG A 277 -18.38 24.45 -2.42
CA ARG A 277 -18.87 25.30 -1.32
C ARG A 277 -17.82 25.43 -0.21
N HIS A 278 -17.19 24.34 0.16
CA HIS A 278 -16.11 24.35 1.16
C HIS A 278 -14.84 25.06 0.69
N LEU A 279 -14.50 25.01 -0.60
CA LEU A 279 -13.38 25.79 -1.16
C LEU A 279 -13.68 27.29 -1.23
N GLY A 280 -14.95 27.69 -1.46
CA GLY A 280 -15.36 29.09 -1.57
C GLY A 280 -15.58 29.79 -0.23
N GLN A 281 -15.76 29.06 0.86
CA GLN A 281 -16.00 29.62 2.20
C GLN A 281 -14.74 30.06 2.95
N GLY A 282 -13.56 29.92 2.31
CA GLY A 282 -12.26 30.18 2.95
C GLY A 282 -12.02 29.21 4.10
N VAL A 283 -10.96 28.53 4.03
CA VAL A 283 -10.50 27.67 5.13
C VAL A 283 -10.32 28.49 6.41
#